data_6c110c9adf379c6f55d12ee97b17d09c
#
_entry.id   6c110c9adf379c6f55d12ee97b17d09c
#
_cell.length_a   1.000
_cell.length_b   1.000
_cell.length_c   1.000
_cell.angle_alpha   90.00
_cell.angle_beta   90.00
_cell.angle_gamma   90.00
#
_symmetry.space_group_name_H-M   'P 1'
#
loop_
_entity.id
_entity.type
_entity.pdbx_description
1 polymer ?
#
loop_
_entity_poly.entity_id
_entity_poly.type
_entity_poly.pdbx_seq_one_letter_code
_entity_poly.pdbx_strand_id
1 'polypeptide(L)'
;SIPDVLRAYTDYAGRMTPLPEWAMNGVILGMTGGPQKVRQVYKTLGEGGVKVAGLWLQDWGGVRNTSIGIERVWWNWRLDETHYTDWDALREEIKPNGTHLLTYVNTFLMDANSDKGLLYREAKEKNYMVRDVKGEVYRLGSEPGVTFGLLDLSNPECVAWIEDIIVDMLETTGAMGWMADFGEYLPFDAVLHSGELPIEVHNRYPEDWAEVNRRAMRRA
;
A
#
# COMPACT_ATOMS: atom_id res chain seq x y z
N SER A 1 17.21 -19.73 -26.22
CA SER A 1 17.62 -18.31 -26.01
C SER A 1 16.86 -17.72 -24.83
N ILE A 2 17.33 -16.59 -24.26
CA ILE A 2 16.60 -15.85 -23.20
C ILE A 2 15.16 -15.51 -23.62
N PRO A 3 14.90 -15.03 -24.85
CA PRO A 3 13.52 -14.81 -25.31
C PRO A 3 12.65 -16.06 -25.29
N ASP A 4 13.20 -17.24 -25.54
CA ASP A 4 12.41 -18.49 -25.54
C ASP A 4 12.04 -18.90 -24.11
N VAL A 5 12.93 -18.68 -23.13
CA VAL A 5 12.64 -18.91 -21.71
C VAL A 5 11.55 -17.94 -21.24
N LEU A 6 11.65 -16.66 -21.59
CA LEU A 6 10.63 -15.66 -21.25
C LEU A 6 9.26 -15.98 -21.86
N ARG A 7 9.23 -16.45 -23.12
CA ARG A 7 7.98 -16.90 -23.76
C ARG A 7 7.39 -18.08 -23.00
N ALA A 8 8.18 -19.11 -22.74
CA ALA A 8 7.70 -20.29 -22.01
C ALA A 8 7.17 -19.95 -20.63
N TYR A 9 7.85 -19.05 -19.91
CA TYR A 9 7.38 -18.56 -18.63
C TYR A 9 6.06 -17.78 -18.75
N THR A 10 5.96 -16.84 -19.69
CA THR A 10 4.74 -16.04 -19.88
C THR A 10 3.58 -16.82 -20.45
N ASP A 11 3.83 -17.92 -21.16
CA ASP A 11 2.79 -18.85 -21.63
C ASP A 11 2.18 -19.64 -20.46
N TYR A 12 2.97 -19.89 -19.40
CA TYR A 12 2.52 -20.52 -18.15
C TYR A 12 1.91 -19.50 -17.18
N ALA A 13 2.61 -18.42 -16.87
CA ALA A 13 2.22 -17.45 -15.83
C ALA A 13 1.26 -16.35 -16.33
N GLY A 14 1.05 -16.27 -17.64
CA GLY A 14 0.34 -15.14 -18.25
C GLY A 14 1.25 -13.95 -18.49
N ARG A 15 0.72 -12.95 -19.17
CA ARG A 15 1.40 -11.69 -19.49
C ARG A 15 0.78 -10.56 -18.70
N MET A 16 1.63 -9.66 -18.21
CA MET A 16 1.19 -8.43 -17.56
C MET A 16 0.34 -7.59 -18.52
N THR A 17 -0.71 -6.98 -18.01
CA THR A 17 -1.47 -5.95 -18.73
C THR A 17 -0.52 -4.80 -19.11
N PRO A 18 -0.59 -4.26 -20.34
CA PRO A 18 0.20 -3.10 -20.71
C PRO A 18 0.02 -1.94 -19.74
N LEU A 19 1.12 -1.28 -19.39
CA LEU A 19 1.06 -0.07 -18.58
C LEU A 19 0.30 1.03 -19.33
N PRO A 20 -0.39 1.93 -18.63
CA PRO A 20 -0.99 3.10 -19.24
C PRO A 20 0.10 3.98 -19.87
N GLU A 21 -0.24 4.64 -20.98
CA GLU A 21 0.71 5.42 -21.78
C GLU A 21 1.45 6.48 -20.95
N TRP A 22 0.75 7.11 -20.00
CA TRP A 22 1.37 8.12 -19.14
C TRP A 22 2.55 7.57 -18.33
N ALA A 23 2.49 6.32 -17.87
CA ALA A 23 3.56 5.69 -17.07
C ALA A 23 4.87 5.48 -17.87
N MET A 24 4.78 5.52 -19.20
CA MET A 24 5.94 5.40 -20.10
C MET A 24 6.54 6.76 -20.47
N ASN A 25 5.92 7.85 -20.03
CA ASN A 25 6.27 9.20 -20.46
C ASN A 25 7.23 9.96 -19.53
N GLY A 26 7.93 9.28 -18.64
CA GLY A 26 8.87 9.90 -17.71
C GLY A 26 9.22 8.98 -16.55
N VAL A 27 9.86 9.55 -15.53
CA VAL A 27 10.18 8.81 -14.30
C VAL A 27 8.99 8.77 -13.36
N ILE A 28 8.82 7.66 -12.65
CA ILE A 28 7.96 7.58 -11.46
C ILE A 28 8.90 7.64 -10.26
N LEU A 29 8.77 8.70 -9.47
CA LEU A 29 9.64 8.97 -8.33
C LEU A 29 8.94 8.61 -7.02
N GLY A 30 9.49 7.62 -6.29
CA GLY A 30 9.08 7.32 -4.92
C GLY A 30 9.74 8.27 -3.93
N MET A 31 8.95 8.86 -3.02
CA MET A 31 9.48 9.80 -2.04
C MET A 31 8.61 9.94 -0.80
N THR A 32 9.21 10.58 0.22
CA THR A 32 8.59 11.01 1.48
C THR A 32 9.05 12.42 1.83
N GLY A 33 8.43 13.05 2.81
CA GLY A 33 8.85 14.33 3.40
C GLY A 33 7.84 15.46 3.23
N GLY A 34 6.59 15.11 2.90
CA GLY A 34 5.48 16.06 2.83
C GLY A 34 5.52 17.01 1.62
N PRO A 35 4.51 17.90 1.50
CA PRO A 35 4.25 18.64 0.27
C PRO A 35 5.36 19.63 -0.11
N GLN A 36 6.04 20.25 0.86
CA GLN A 36 7.12 21.21 0.58
C GLN A 36 8.30 20.51 -0.09
N LYS A 37 8.74 19.36 0.43
CA LYS A 37 9.83 18.58 -0.16
C LYS A 37 9.45 18.03 -1.52
N VAL A 38 8.21 17.56 -1.66
CA VAL A 38 7.67 17.10 -2.96
C VAL A 38 7.81 18.20 -4.01
N ARG A 39 7.34 19.42 -3.73
CA ARG A 39 7.44 20.56 -4.64
C ARG A 39 8.88 20.93 -4.96
N GLN A 40 9.75 20.94 -3.94
CA GLN A 40 11.18 21.26 -4.13
C GLN A 40 11.83 20.28 -5.10
N VAL A 41 11.66 18.97 -4.87
CA VAL A 41 12.24 17.92 -5.71
C VAL A 41 11.65 17.95 -7.12
N TYR A 42 10.33 18.08 -7.23
CA TYR A 42 9.63 18.18 -8.51
C TYR A 42 10.13 19.35 -9.35
N LYS A 43 10.28 20.53 -8.73
CA LYS A 43 10.86 21.73 -9.38
C LYS A 43 12.30 21.48 -9.84
N THR A 44 13.15 20.92 -8.98
CA THR A 44 14.56 20.64 -9.29
C THR A 44 14.69 19.69 -10.49
N LEU A 45 13.86 18.65 -10.56
CA LEU A 45 13.84 17.72 -11.69
C LEU A 45 13.40 18.40 -12.98
N GLY A 46 12.36 19.24 -12.90
CA GLY A 46 11.90 20.04 -14.06
C GLY A 46 12.96 21.01 -14.58
N GLU A 47 13.66 21.72 -13.69
CA GLU A 47 14.79 22.60 -14.04
C GLU A 47 15.95 21.81 -14.68
N GLY A 48 16.15 20.56 -14.28
CA GLY A 48 17.12 19.63 -14.87
C GLY A 48 16.66 18.97 -16.16
N GLY A 49 15.47 19.31 -16.68
CA GLY A 49 14.91 18.72 -17.90
C GLY A 49 14.39 17.29 -17.75
N VAL A 50 14.21 16.82 -16.52
CA VAL A 50 13.68 15.48 -16.24
C VAL A 50 12.15 15.51 -16.27
N LYS A 51 11.55 14.72 -17.16
CA LYS A 51 10.11 14.55 -17.22
C LYS A 51 9.65 13.57 -16.13
N VAL A 52 8.75 14.03 -15.27
CA VAL A 52 8.16 13.22 -14.17
C VAL A 52 6.76 12.76 -14.61
N ALA A 53 6.59 11.47 -14.76
CA ALA A 53 5.30 10.85 -15.08
C ALA A 53 4.44 10.65 -13.83
N GLY A 54 5.06 10.33 -12.69
CA GLY A 54 4.35 10.14 -11.44
C GLY A 54 5.21 10.43 -10.21
N LEU A 55 4.52 10.82 -9.14
CA LEU A 55 5.07 10.96 -7.79
C LEU A 55 4.38 9.94 -6.91
N TRP A 56 5.13 8.92 -6.48
CA TRP A 56 4.68 7.91 -5.55
C TRP A 56 4.99 8.36 -4.12
N LEU A 57 3.95 8.84 -3.43
CA LEU A 57 4.05 9.41 -2.09
C LEU A 57 3.77 8.33 -1.04
N GLN A 58 4.83 7.77 -0.47
CA GLN A 58 4.75 6.68 0.48
C GLN A 58 4.18 7.14 1.83
N ASP A 59 4.40 8.40 2.20
CA ASP A 59 3.99 9.02 3.45
C ASP A 59 2.63 9.74 3.40
N TRP A 60 1.80 9.43 2.39
CA TRP A 60 0.47 10.03 2.24
C TRP A 60 -0.45 9.83 3.47
N GLY A 61 -0.30 8.70 4.19
CA GLY A 61 -0.99 8.39 5.44
C GLY A 61 -0.35 9.00 6.68
N GLY A 62 0.70 9.84 6.50
CA GLY A 62 1.43 10.49 7.57
C GLY A 62 2.69 9.74 8.01
N VAL A 63 3.43 10.39 8.90
CA VAL A 63 4.70 9.89 9.43
C VAL A 63 4.71 9.87 10.96
N ARG A 64 5.58 9.06 11.53
CA ARG A 64 5.89 9.00 12.97
C ARG A 64 7.39 8.94 13.19
N ASN A 65 7.85 9.48 14.29
CA ASN A 65 9.21 9.29 14.74
C ASN A 65 9.30 8.07 15.68
N THR A 66 10.27 7.20 15.43
CA THR A 66 10.60 6.11 16.34
C THR A 66 11.31 6.64 17.59
N SER A 67 11.43 5.82 18.64
CA SER A 67 12.14 6.16 19.85
C SER A 67 13.62 6.52 19.64
N ILE A 68 14.20 6.11 18.52
CA ILE A 68 15.59 6.40 18.13
C ILE A 68 15.69 7.50 17.06
N GLY A 69 14.61 8.27 16.82
CA GLY A 69 14.58 9.42 15.92
C GLY A 69 14.53 9.08 14.42
N ILE A 70 14.22 7.84 14.05
CA ILE A 70 14.02 7.47 12.65
C ILE A 70 12.56 7.73 12.27
N GLU A 71 12.34 8.47 11.19
CA GLU A 71 11.02 8.66 10.63
C GLU A 71 10.52 7.39 9.92
N ARG A 72 9.26 7.03 10.17
CA ARG A 72 8.56 5.90 9.56
C ARG A 72 7.17 6.33 9.12
N VAL A 73 6.66 5.74 8.05
CA VAL A 73 5.29 5.98 7.58
C VAL A 73 4.27 5.27 8.47
N TRP A 74 3.06 5.82 8.54
CA TRP A 74 1.91 5.15 9.14
C TRP A 74 1.27 4.17 8.14
N TRP A 75 0.85 3.02 8.63
CA TRP A 75 0.07 2.03 7.89
C TRP A 75 -1.40 2.09 8.34
N ASN A 76 -2.12 3.08 7.82
CA ASN A 76 -3.50 3.40 8.20
C ASN A 76 -4.43 3.75 7.03
N TRP A 77 -3.95 3.68 5.82
CA TRP A 77 -4.62 3.79 4.52
C TRP A 77 -5.66 4.92 4.42
N ARG A 78 -5.39 6.02 5.06
CA ARG A 78 -6.17 7.27 5.01
C ARG A 78 -5.25 8.45 4.82
N LEU A 79 -5.68 9.42 4.01
CA LEU A 79 -4.93 10.66 3.81
C LEU A 79 -4.72 11.38 5.14
N ASP A 80 -3.48 11.74 5.42
CA ASP A 80 -3.14 12.59 6.56
C ASP A 80 -3.15 14.06 6.14
N GLU A 81 -4.28 14.72 6.31
CA GLU A 81 -4.45 16.13 6.00
C GLU A 81 -3.63 17.05 6.91
N THR A 82 -3.07 16.54 8.02
CA THR A 82 -2.14 17.31 8.86
C THR A 82 -0.73 17.26 8.34
N HIS A 83 -0.36 16.20 7.64
CA HIS A 83 0.93 16.03 6.96
C HIS A 83 0.91 16.60 5.54
N TYR A 84 -0.16 16.34 4.80
CA TYR A 84 -0.42 16.89 3.46
C TYR A 84 -1.59 17.89 3.53
N THR A 85 -1.36 19.05 4.14
CA THR A 85 -2.37 20.09 4.38
C THR A 85 -2.97 20.69 3.11
N ASP A 86 -2.36 20.44 1.96
CA ASP A 86 -2.72 21.02 0.67
C ASP A 86 -2.64 19.98 -0.47
N TRP A 87 -3.08 18.75 -0.18
CA TRP A 87 -3.03 17.61 -1.14
C TRP A 87 -3.68 17.94 -2.48
N ASP A 88 -4.88 18.50 -2.49
CA ASP A 88 -5.57 18.87 -3.73
C ASP A 88 -4.85 19.97 -4.49
N ALA A 89 -4.30 20.96 -3.80
CA ALA A 89 -3.48 22.00 -4.44
C ALA A 89 -2.23 21.41 -5.09
N LEU A 90 -1.53 20.50 -4.40
CA LEU A 90 -0.38 19.78 -4.96
C LEU A 90 -0.78 18.99 -6.22
N ARG A 91 -1.90 18.28 -6.18
CA ARG A 91 -2.40 17.50 -7.33
C ARG A 91 -2.68 18.40 -8.54
N GLU A 92 -3.40 19.50 -8.33
CA GLU A 92 -3.72 20.45 -9.43
C GLU A 92 -2.48 21.19 -9.95
N GLU A 93 -1.45 21.41 -9.13
CA GLU A 93 -0.17 22.03 -9.54
C GLU A 93 0.63 21.17 -10.52
N ILE A 94 0.65 19.84 -10.32
CA ILE A 94 1.46 18.92 -11.15
C ILE A 94 0.72 18.40 -12.39
N LYS A 95 -0.61 18.40 -12.36
CA LYS A 95 -1.49 17.87 -13.40
C LYS A 95 -1.28 18.48 -14.81
N PRO A 96 -1.05 19.79 -14.98
CA PRO A 96 -0.82 20.39 -16.31
C PRO A 96 0.39 19.83 -17.03
N ASN A 97 1.37 19.29 -16.30
CA ASN A 97 2.57 18.67 -16.87
C ASN A 97 2.40 17.18 -17.17
N GLY A 98 1.19 16.64 -16.99
CA GLY A 98 0.91 15.22 -17.17
C GLY A 98 1.52 14.34 -16.07
N THR A 99 1.82 14.91 -14.90
CA THR A 99 2.33 14.17 -13.73
C THR A 99 1.17 13.73 -12.87
N HIS A 100 1.23 12.49 -12.37
CA HIS A 100 0.20 11.87 -11.55
C HIS A 100 0.68 11.59 -10.12
N LEU A 101 -0.23 11.65 -9.15
CA LEU A 101 0.03 11.16 -7.79
C LEU A 101 -0.27 9.66 -7.72
N LEU A 102 0.60 8.94 -7.01
CA LEU A 102 0.42 7.54 -6.62
C LEU A 102 0.58 7.43 -5.11
N THR A 103 -0.19 6.53 -4.53
CA THR A 103 -0.18 6.23 -3.09
C THR A 103 0.54 4.91 -2.79
N TYR A 104 0.41 4.42 -1.56
CA TYR A 104 1.03 3.21 -1.06
C TYR A 104 0.08 2.48 -0.12
N VAL A 105 -0.04 1.18 -0.27
CA VAL A 105 -0.76 0.30 0.67
C VAL A 105 0.01 -1.00 0.87
N ASN A 106 -0.21 -1.65 1.99
CA ASN A 106 0.26 -3.00 2.25
C ASN A 106 -0.75 -3.79 3.11
N THR A 107 -0.40 -4.99 3.48
CA THR A 107 -1.26 -5.93 4.20
C THR A 107 -1.32 -5.70 5.72
N PHE A 108 -0.65 -4.66 6.23
CA PHE A 108 -0.59 -4.39 7.66
C PHE A 108 -1.45 -3.21 8.08
N LEU A 109 -1.88 -3.24 9.34
CA LEU A 109 -2.52 -2.12 10.03
C LEU A 109 -1.81 -1.86 11.34
N MET A 110 -1.51 -0.60 11.63
CA MET A 110 -0.79 -0.22 12.85
C MET A 110 -1.73 -0.06 14.04
N ASP A 111 -1.33 -0.66 15.16
CA ASP A 111 -1.95 -0.45 16.48
C ASP A 111 -1.50 0.91 17.03
N ALA A 112 -2.41 1.87 17.04
CA ALA A 112 -2.18 3.20 17.57
C ALA A 112 -3.41 3.69 18.36
N ASN A 113 -3.17 4.43 19.44
CA ASN A 113 -4.24 4.99 20.28
C ASN A 113 -4.91 6.24 19.66
N SER A 114 -4.32 6.80 18.60
CA SER A 114 -4.84 7.94 17.85
C SER A 114 -5.75 7.50 16.70
N ASP A 115 -6.21 8.46 15.90
CA ASP A 115 -6.97 8.20 14.66
C ASP A 115 -6.21 7.34 13.67
N LYS A 116 -4.85 7.33 13.75
CA LYS A 116 -3.99 6.46 12.95
C LYS A 116 -4.23 4.96 13.19
N GLY A 117 -4.82 4.58 14.33
CA GLY A 117 -5.21 3.21 14.66
C GLY A 117 -6.67 2.86 14.38
N LEU A 118 -7.46 3.73 13.75
CA LEU A 118 -8.90 3.47 13.52
C LEU A 118 -9.14 2.19 12.73
N LEU A 119 -8.47 2.01 11.61
CA LEU A 119 -8.63 0.79 10.78
C LEU A 119 -8.15 -0.47 11.51
N TYR A 120 -7.08 -0.38 12.32
CA TYR A 120 -6.63 -1.50 13.14
C TYR A 120 -7.70 -1.92 14.16
N ARG A 121 -8.31 -0.95 14.88
CA ARG A 121 -9.36 -1.24 15.86
C ARG A 121 -10.60 -1.83 15.20
N GLU A 122 -11.02 -1.27 14.07
CA GLU A 122 -12.13 -1.79 13.28
C GLU A 122 -11.87 -3.22 12.80
N ALA A 123 -10.69 -3.48 12.22
CA ALA A 123 -10.31 -4.81 11.76
C ALA A 123 -10.19 -5.82 12.91
N LYS A 124 -9.72 -5.37 14.09
CA LYS A 124 -9.67 -6.20 15.30
C LYS A 124 -11.07 -6.59 15.78
N GLU A 125 -11.99 -5.63 15.85
CA GLU A 125 -13.37 -5.83 16.28
C GLU A 125 -14.14 -6.77 15.33
N LYS A 126 -13.92 -6.64 14.04
CA LYS A 126 -14.54 -7.45 12.99
C LYS A 126 -13.84 -8.80 12.74
N ASN A 127 -12.74 -9.08 13.44
CA ASN A 127 -11.93 -10.30 13.24
C ASN A 127 -11.34 -10.41 11.81
N TYR A 128 -10.87 -9.30 11.27
CA TYR A 128 -10.27 -9.22 9.93
C TYR A 128 -8.75 -9.38 9.92
N MET A 129 -8.14 -9.65 11.08
CA MET A 129 -6.69 -9.85 11.17
C MET A 129 -6.35 -11.29 11.58
N VAL A 130 -5.23 -11.75 11.07
CA VAL A 130 -4.62 -13.03 11.43
C VAL A 130 -4.44 -13.14 12.96
N ARG A 131 -4.72 -14.30 13.54
CA ARG A 131 -4.68 -14.52 14.97
C ARG A 131 -3.57 -15.48 15.40
N ASP A 132 -3.21 -15.40 16.67
CA ASP A 132 -2.38 -16.40 17.33
C ASP A 132 -3.23 -17.58 17.85
N VAL A 133 -2.57 -18.60 18.40
CA VAL A 133 -3.21 -19.79 18.97
C VAL A 133 -4.08 -19.50 20.22
N LYS A 134 -3.98 -18.30 20.79
CA LYS A 134 -4.82 -17.85 21.91
C LYS A 134 -6.06 -17.10 21.43
N GLY A 135 -6.20 -16.90 20.12
CA GLY A 135 -7.28 -16.14 19.51
C GLY A 135 -7.09 -14.61 19.54
N GLU A 136 -5.92 -14.13 19.97
CA GLU A 136 -5.59 -12.72 19.92
C GLU A 136 -5.05 -12.34 18.54
N VAL A 137 -5.10 -11.04 18.18
CA VAL A 137 -4.45 -10.55 16.95
C VAL A 137 -2.98 -10.93 16.97
N TYR A 138 -2.51 -11.60 15.91
CA TYR A 138 -1.10 -11.94 15.78
C TYR A 138 -0.30 -10.64 15.63
N ARG A 139 0.45 -10.31 16.67
CA ARG A 139 1.21 -9.05 16.73
C ARG A 139 2.55 -9.20 16.06
N LEU A 140 2.75 -8.41 15.03
CA LEU A 140 4.01 -8.27 14.31
C LEU A 140 4.68 -6.96 14.73
N GLY A 141 6.00 -6.90 14.60
CA GLY A 141 6.80 -5.73 14.91
C GLY A 141 7.93 -6.04 15.87
N SER A 142 9.10 -5.56 15.53
CA SER A 142 10.34 -5.74 16.32
C SER A 142 10.79 -4.46 17.06
N GLU A 143 10.15 -3.33 16.76
CA GLU A 143 10.50 -2.06 17.40
C GLU A 143 9.70 -1.86 18.69
N PRO A 144 10.32 -1.43 19.80
CA PRO A 144 9.61 -1.13 21.03
C PRO A 144 8.49 -0.10 20.82
N GLY A 145 7.27 -0.44 21.25
CA GLY A 145 6.09 0.43 21.12
C GLY A 145 5.46 0.47 19.74
N VAL A 146 5.92 -0.37 18.81
CA VAL A 146 5.34 -0.51 17.46
C VAL A 146 4.79 -1.90 17.29
N THR A 147 3.49 -1.98 17.16
CA THR A 147 2.77 -3.21 16.86
C THR A 147 1.85 -3.01 15.67
N PHE A 148 1.78 -4.01 14.82
CA PHE A 148 0.85 -4.03 13.71
C PHE A 148 0.27 -5.45 13.55
N GLY A 149 -0.93 -5.52 13.00
CA GLY A 149 -1.59 -6.77 12.62
C GLY A 149 -1.54 -6.97 11.12
N LEU A 150 -1.58 -8.22 10.71
CA LEU A 150 -1.67 -8.63 9.30
C LEU A 150 -3.13 -8.93 8.98
N LEU A 151 -3.61 -8.49 7.82
CA LEU A 151 -4.94 -8.80 7.32
C LEU A 151 -5.09 -10.31 7.09
N ASP A 152 -6.24 -10.86 7.43
CA ASP A 152 -6.57 -12.26 7.14
C ASP A 152 -7.32 -12.36 5.81
N LEU A 153 -6.56 -12.53 4.73
CA LEU A 153 -7.12 -12.61 3.37
C LEU A 153 -7.87 -13.93 3.10
N SER A 154 -7.83 -14.87 4.04
CA SER A 154 -8.69 -16.06 4.00
C SER A 154 -10.14 -15.77 4.43
N ASN A 155 -10.39 -14.58 5.00
CA ASN A 155 -11.72 -14.11 5.38
C ASN A 155 -12.32 -13.25 4.25
N PRO A 156 -13.40 -13.71 3.59
CA PRO A 156 -14.01 -12.97 2.47
C PRO A 156 -14.57 -11.60 2.87
N GLU A 157 -15.00 -11.42 4.13
CA GLU A 157 -15.46 -10.11 4.62
C GLU A 157 -14.29 -9.14 4.80
N CYS A 158 -13.11 -9.64 5.23
CA CYS A 158 -11.88 -8.84 5.27
C CYS A 158 -11.46 -8.42 3.86
N VAL A 159 -11.51 -9.33 2.90
CA VAL A 159 -11.19 -9.04 1.49
C VAL A 159 -12.09 -7.93 0.95
N ALA A 160 -13.41 -8.04 1.12
CA ALA A 160 -14.34 -7.01 0.67
C ALA A 160 -14.09 -5.66 1.36
N TRP A 161 -13.82 -5.67 2.66
CA TRP A 161 -13.54 -4.48 3.45
C TRP A 161 -12.26 -3.74 3.01
N ILE A 162 -11.16 -4.46 2.75
CA ILE A 162 -9.92 -3.81 2.30
C ILE A 162 -10.01 -3.34 0.85
N GLU A 163 -10.78 -4.03 -0.01
CA GLU A 163 -11.11 -3.54 -1.35
C GLU A 163 -11.84 -2.20 -1.27
N ASP A 164 -12.85 -2.06 -0.38
CA ASP A 164 -13.56 -0.79 -0.16
C ASP A 164 -12.63 0.33 0.29
N ILE A 165 -11.69 0.04 1.20
CA ILE A 165 -10.68 1.01 1.65
C ILE A 165 -9.77 1.47 0.51
N ILE A 166 -9.36 0.56 -0.37
CA ILE A 166 -8.51 0.92 -1.53
C ILE A 166 -9.30 1.77 -2.53
N VAL A 167 -10.57 1.47 -2.77
CA VAL A 167 -11.44 2.30 -3.63
C VAL A 167 -11.62 3.69 -3.02
N ASP A 168 -11.98 3.78 -1.73
CA ASP A 168 -12.11 5.06 -1.00
C ASP A 168 -10.81 5.88 -1.03
N MET A 169 -9.66 5.22 -0.90
CA MET A 169 -8.36 5.86 -1.07
C MET A 169 -8.22 6.56 -2.42
N LEU A 170 -8.58 5.87 -3.51
CA LEU A 170 -8.49 6.45 -4.86
C LEU A 170 -9.46 7.61 -5.05
N GLU A 171 -10.69 7.47 -4.58
CA GLU A 171 -11.71 8.52 -4.65
C GLU A 171 -11.31 9.76 -3.83
N THR A 172 -10.82 9.55 -2.61
CA THR A 172 -10.42 10.64 -1.70
C THR A 172 -9.15 11.35 -2.18
N THR A 173 -8.16 10.60 -2.65
CA THR A 173 -6.85 11.17 -3.04
C THR A 173 -6.79 11.61 -4.49
N GLY A 174 -7.63 11.07 -5.36
CA GLY A 174 -7.51 11.24 -6.81
C GLY A 174 -6.23 10.67 -7.37
N ALA A 175 -5.61 9.70 -6.68
CA ALA A 175 -4.41 9.02 -7.15
C ALA A 175 -4.71 8.15 -8.39
N MET A 176 -3.76 8.08 -9.31
CA MET A 176 -3.89 7.29 -10.55
C MET A 176 -3.38 5.84 -10.40
N GLY A 177 -3.00 5.47 -9.19
CA GLY A 177 -2.51 4.15 -8.85
C GLY A 177 -1.80 4.15 -7.50
N TRP A 178 -1.27 3.01 -7.14
CA TRP A 178 -0.56 2.83 -5.86
C TRP A 178 0.50 1.74 -5.95
N MET A 179 1.44 1.74 -5.00
CA MET A 179 2.29 0.60 -4.71
C MET A 179 1.53 -0.34 -3.77
N ALA A 180 1.27 -1.58 -4.20
CA ALA A 180 0.81 -2.65 -3.34
C ALA A 180 2.03 -3.44 -2.85
N ASP A 181 2.41 -3.24 -1.62
CA ASP A 181 3.66 -3.79 -1.05
C ASP A 181 3.39 -4.97 -0.13
N PHE A 182 4.45 -5.71 0.20
CA PHE A 182 4.44 -6.88 1.07
C PHE A 182 3.55 -8.04 0.56
N GLY A 183 3.26 -8.99 1.46
CA GLY A 183 2.50 -10.21 1.17
C GLY A 183 3.22 -11.47 1.67
N GLU A 184 4.51 -11.39 1.99
CA GLU A 184 5.37 -12.50 2.39
C GLU A 184 5.46 -12.74 3.91
N TYR A 185 4.65 -12.04 4.71
CA TYR A 185 4.80 -12.04 6.18
C TYR A 185 3.77 -12.89 6.92
N LEU A 186 3.04 -13.78 6.25
CA LEU A 186 2.10 -14.66 6.95
C LEU A 186 2.88 -15.59 7.90
N PRO A 187 2.65 -15.53 9.24
CA PRO A 187 3.34 -16.39 10.19
C PRO A 187 2.92 -17.84 10.03
N PHE A 188 3.86 -18.78 10.15
CA PHE A 188 3.59 -20.23 10.00
C PHE A 188 2.79 -20.84 11.15
N ASP A 189 2.77 -20.20 12.31
CA ASP A 189 2.05 -20.61 13.53
C ASP A 189 0.79 -19.79 13.79
N ALA A 190 0.34 -19.04 12.80
CA ALA A 190 -0.88 -18.26 12.88
C ALA A 190 -2.13 -19.13 12.81
N VAL A 191 -3.27 -18.52 13.12
CA VAL A 191 -4.61 -19.12 12.95
C VAL A 191 -5.37 -18.25 11.94
N LEU A 192 -5.85 -18.89 10.88
CA LEU A 192 -6.58 -18.24 9.79
C LEU A 192 -8.09 -18.48 9.93
N HIS A 193 -8.87 -17.54 9.41
CA HIS A 193 -10.33 -17.65 9.36
C HIS A 193 -10.80 -18.90 8.59
N SER A 194 -10.12 -19.27 7.51
CA SER A 194 -10.45 -20.46 6.71
C SER A 194 -10.19 -21.78 7.44
N GLY A 195 -9.36 -21.78 8.49
CA GLY A 195 -8.89 -22.99 9.16
C GLY A 195 -7.81 -23.76 8.39
N GLU A 196 -7.36 -23.26 7.24
CA GLU A 196 -6.20 -23.82 6.52
C GLU A 196 -4.91 -23.63 7.33
N LEU A 197 -3.96 -24.55 7.14
CA LEU A 197 -2.66 -24.43 7.79
C LEU A 197 -1.83 -23.30 7.16
N PRO A 198 -1.35 -22.32 7.94
CA PRO A 198 -0.59 -21.18 7.38
C PRO A 198 0.61 -21.59 6.55
N ILE A 199 1.30 -22.68 6.91
CA ILE A 199 2.45 -23.19 6.15
C ILE A 199 2.09 -23.63 4.71
N GLU A 200 0.85 -24.05 4.48
CA GLU A 200 0.38 -24.48 3.15
C GLU A 200 -0.04 -23.30 2.30
N VAL A 201 -0.50 -22.21 2.93
CA VAL A 201 -1.01 -21.03 2.24
C VAL A 201 -0.05 -19.84 2.25
N HIS A 202 1.06 -19.91 2.96
CA HIS A 202 2.03 -18.82 3.10
C HIS A 202 2.46 -18.24 1.74
N ASN A 203 2.80 -19.12 0.79
CA ASN A 203 3.23 -18.69 -0.55
C ASN A 203 2.07 -18.29 -1.48
N ARG A 204 0.81 -18.59 -1.11
CA ARG A 204 -0.39 -18.12 -1.80
C ARG A 204 -0.80 -16.72 -1.33
N TYR A 205 -0.49 -16.36 -0.10
CA TYR A 205 -0.89 -15.08 0.48
C TYR A 205 -0.50 -13.85 -0.37
N PRO A 206 0.71 -13.76 -0.98
CA PRO A 206 1.03 -12.67 -1.93
C PRO A 206 0.15 -12.66 -3.18
N GLU A 207 -0.27 -13.84 -3.67
CA GLU A 207 -1.20 -13.96 -4.80
C GLU A 207 -2.60 -13.47 -4.42
N ASP A 208 -3.09 -13.85 -3.24
CA ASP A 208 -4.36 -13.37 -2.68
C ASP A 208 -4.35 -11.84 -2.52
N TRP A 209 -3.23 -11.27 -2.04
CA TRP A 209 -3.03 -9.83 -1.95
C TRP A 209 -3.05 -9.13 -3.32
N ALA A 210 -2.38 -9.70 -4.30
CA ALA A 210 -2.41 -9.18 -5.68
C ALA A 210 -3.82 -9.21 -6.26
N GLU A 211 -4.60 -10.26 -5.98
CA GLU A 211 -6.00 -10.37 -6.43
C GLU A 211 -6.91 -9.32 -5.77
N VAL A 212 -6.76 -9.05 -4.48
CA VAL A 212 -7.45 -7.95 -3.76
C VAL A 212 -7.22 -6.63 -4.49
N ASN A 213 -5.96 -6.30 -4.76
CA ASN A 213 -5.59 -5.06 -5.45
C ASN A 213 -6.17 -5.00 -6.88
N ARG A 214 -6.15 -6.12 -7.60
CA ARG A 214 -6.74 -6.22 -8.94
C ARG A 214 -8.25 -6.00 -8.93
N ARG A 215 -8.96 -6.53 -7.92
CA ARG A 215 -10.42 -6.34 -7.77
C ARG A 215 -10.75 -4.90 -7.42
N ALA A 216 -10.01 -4.30 -6.47
CA ALA A 216 -10.17 -2.90 -6.12
C ALA A 216 -9.97 -1.98 -7.34
N MET A 217 -8.92 -2.22 -8.15
CA MET A 217 -8.66 -1.46 -9.38
C MET A 217 -9.78 -1.56 -10.41
N ARG A 218 -10.50 -2.69 -10.47
CA ARG A 218 -11.63 -2.87 -11.41
C ARG A 218 -12.90 -2.19 -10.95
N ARG A 219 -13.00 -1.87 -9.67
CA ARG A 219 -14.16 -1.21 -9.06
C ARG A 219 -14.04 0.31 -9.05
N ALA A 220 -12.81 0.83 -9.04
CA ALA A 220 -12.50 2.25 -9.14
C ALA A 220 -12.44 2.70 -10.62
#